data_9120b43441ac1b464c975e2b5dd5964d
#
_entry.id   9120b43441ac1b464c975e2b5dd5964d
#
_cell.length_a   1.000
_cell.length_b   1.000
_cell.length_c   1.000
_cell.angle_alpha   90.00
_cell.angle_beta   90.00
_cell.angle_gamma   90.00
#
_symmetry.space_group_name_H-M   'P 1'
#
loop_
_entity.id
_entity.type
_entity.pdbx_description
1 polymer ?
#
loop_
_entity_poly.entity_id
_entity_poly.type
_entity_poly.pdbx_seq_one_letter_code
_entity_poly.pdbx_strand_id
1 'polypeptide(L)'
;MSQSSLSAALGKLERELGARLFDRHTRACRMTDAGAALLPAARRLVADWDHLVADAQDFGRFARGRVAVAAPNAQCALLLPPVIRAFGESHPGVRVVLHDVPEHEVHALVRSGAADLGIATQTDARTDLVASPLQSDEFVAVMAPDHPLAARRSLEWSQLARSPVIGYLPGNPVRTLLEEKLAARGIALDYAFEIALPWTMMGLAREGLGVAVVTMALRPLAHWHGLEVRTVGRPQVARMLTLLRAPAHSPSPAVAAFREQLMAATGARL
;
A
#
# COMPACT_ATOMS: atom_id res chain seq x y z
N MET A 1 10.58 -14.88 -27.21
CA MET A 1 11.90 -14.36 -27.69
C MET A 1 13.00 -15.34 -27.34
N SER A 2 13.97 -15.59 -28.27
CA SER A 2 15.16 -16.41 -27.95
C SER A 2 16.19 -15.58 -27.16
N GLN A 3 17.08 -16.26 -26.42
CA GLN A 3 18.14 -15.60 -25.66
C GLN A 3 19.07 -14.77 -26.55
N SER A 4 19.32 -15.23 -27.78
CA SER A 4 20.12 -14.52 -28.80
C SER A 4 19.44 -13.23 -29.25
N SER A 5 18.14 -13.24 -29.48
CA SER A 5 17.36 -12.04 -29.86
C SER A 5 17.34 -10.98 -28.77
N LEU A 6 17.17 -11.41 -27.50
CA LEU A 6 17.22 -10.50 -26.35
C LEU A 6 18.61 -9.85 -26.20
N SER A 7 19.67 -10.66 -26.33
CA SER A 7 21.06 -10.17 -26.25
C SER A 7 21.38 -9.17 -27.35
N ALA A 8 20.91 -9.40 -28.59
CA ALA A 8 21.09 -8.49 -29.70
C ALA A 8 20.35 -7.16 -29.52
N ALA A 9 19.07 -7.21 -29.05
CA ALA A 9 18.28 -6.02 -28.78
C ALA A 9 18.90 -5.16 -27.66
N LEU A 10 19.36 -5.80 -26.60
CA LEU A 10 20.02 -5.11 -25.49
C LEU A 10 21.36 -4.47 -25.91
N GLY A 11 22.16 -5.18 -26.72
CA GLY A 11 23.41 -4.63 -27.27
C GLY A 11 23.18 -3.46 -28.24
N LYS A 12 22.02 -3.42 -28.94
CA LYS A 12 21.65 -2.28 -29.78
C LYS A 12 21.30 -1.07 -28.88
N LEU A 13 20.49 -1.29 -27.83
CA LEU A 13 20.12 -0.25 -26.89
C LEU A 13 21.34 0.37 -26.17
N GLU A 14 22.27 -0.47 -25.71
CA GLU A 14 23.50 -0.02 -25.04
C GLU A 14 24.37 0.85 -25.97
N ARG A 15 24.42 0.52 -27.27
CA ARG A 15 25.13 1.32 -28.29
C ARG A 15 24.46 2.66 -28.56
N GLU A 16 23.12 2.69 -28.62
CA GLU A 16 22.36 3.92 -28.86
C GLU A 16 22.46 4.87 -27.63
N LEU A 17 22.52 4.32 -26.43
CA LEU A 17 22.65 5.09 -25.19
C LEU A 17 24.11 5.47 -24.85
N GLY A 18 25.09 4.86 -25.52
CA GLY A 18 26.52 5.05 -25.24
C GLY A 18 26.94 4.55 -23.84
N ALA A 19 26.13 3.70 -23.19
CA ALA A 19 26.37 3.18 -21.86
C ALA A 19 26.03 1.69 -21.77
N ARG A 20 26.85 0.93 -21.02
CA ARG A 20 26.50 -0.45 -20.66
C ARG A 20 25.46 -0.47 -19.56
N LEU A 21 24.40 -1.25 -19.75
CA LEU A 21 23.32 -1.41 -18.77
C LEU A 21 23.50 -2.69 -17.95
N PHE A 22 24.24 -3.69 -18.49
CA PHE A 22 24.53 -4.95 -17.84
C PHE A 22 25.98 -5.36 -17.98
N ASP A 23 26.59 -5.81 -16.90
CA ASP A 23 27.86 -6.51 -16.89
C ASP A 23 27.61 -8.00 -17.13
N ARG A 24 28.11 -8.48 -18.29
CA ARG A 24 27.94 -9.87 -18.71
C ARG A 24 29.24 -10.63 -18.44
N HIS A 25 29.28 -11.39 -17.36
CA HIS A 25 30.29 -12.39 -17.13
C HIS A 25 29.71 -13.79 -17.37
N THR A 26 30.55 -14.74 -17.78
CA THR A 26 30.16 -16.10 -18.18
C THR A 26 29.32 -16.87 -17.16
N ARG A 27 29.20 -16.38 -15.93
CA ARG A 27 28.46 -17.02 -14.82
C ARG A 27 27.43 -16.11 -14.12
N ALA A 28 27.34 -14.81 -14.46
CA ALA A 28 26.37 -13.90 -13.86
C ALA A 28 26.12 -12.69 -14.77
N CYS A 29 24.86 -12.24 -14.84
CA CYS A 29 24.46 -10.99 -15.44
C CYS A 29 24.07 -10.04 -14.31
N ARG A 30 24.79 -8.94 -14.13
CA ARG A 30 24.50 -7.91 -13.12
C ARG A 30 24.19 -6.59 -13.82
N MET A 31 23.23 -5.85 -13.27
CA MET A 31 22.89 -4.52 -13.73
C MET A 31 23.99 -3.53 -13.30
N THR A 32 24.38 -2.63 -14.20
CA THR A 32 25.31 -1.53 -13.90
C THR A 32 24.58 -0.38 -13.20
N ASP A 33 25.33 0.57 -12.64
CA ASP A 33 24.74 1.80 -12.05
C ASP A 33 23.95 2.59 -13.08
N ALA A 34 24.42 2.65 -14.34
CA ALA A 34 23.68 3.26 -15.45
C ALA A 34 22.38 2.51 -15.74
N GLY A 35 22.40 1.17 -15.70
CA GLY A 35 21.20 0.36 -15.83
C GLY A 35 20.20 0.59 -14.71
N ALA A 36 20.67 0.64 -13.46
CA ALA A 36 19.83 0.92 -12.30
C ALA A 36 19.20 2.32 -12.36
N ALA A 37 19.95 3.34 -12.78
CA ALA A 37 19.44 4.69 -12.96
C ALA A 37 18.40 4.80 -14.09
N LEU A 38 18.59 4.06 -15.19
CA LEU A 38 17.69 4.08 -16.35
C LEU A 38 16.42 3.25 -16.16
N LEU A 39 16.48 2.17 -15.39
CA LEU A 39 15.40 1.20 -15.23
C LEU A 39 14.04 1.82 -14.85
N PRO A 40 13.95 2.78 -13.88
CA PRO A 40 12.68 3.41 -13.56
C PRO A 40 12.06 4.18 -14.73
N ALA A 41 12.89 4.86 -15.54
CA ALA A 41 12.42 5.59 -16.71
C ALA A 41 11.99 4.63 -17.83
N ALA A 42 12.73 3.54 -18.06
CA ALA A 42 12.37 2.52 -19.04
C ALA A 42 11.05 1.82 -18.68
N ARG A 43 10.84 1.51 -17.40
CA ARG A 43 9.57 0.95 -16.93
C ARG A 43 8.40 1.89 -17.15
N ARG A 44 8.58 3.20 -16.92
CA ARG A 44 7.55 4.21 -17.23
C ARG A 44 7.19 4.21 -18.71
N LEU A 45 8.19 4.25 -19.59
CA LEU A 45 7.95 4.26 -21.04
C LEU A 45 7.18 3.01 -21.52
N VAL A 46 7.50 1.84 -20.97
CA VAL A 46 6.75 0.61 -21.29
C VAL A 46 5.33 0.68 -20.77
N ALA A 47 5.12 1.15 -19.54
CA ALA A 47 3.79 1.33 -18.98
C ALA A 47 2.96 2.36 -19.78
N ASP A 48 3.55 3.48 -20.18
CA ASP A 48 2.92 4.50 -21.01
C ASP A 48 2.54 3.96 -22.39
N TRP A 49 3.41 3.11 -22.97
CA TRP A 49 3.11 2.43 -24.24
C TRP A 49 1.94 1.45 -24.09
N ASP A 50 1.91 0.64 -23.03
CA ASP A 50 0.82 -0.29 -22.75
C ASP A 50 -0.51 0.48 -22.54
N HIS A 51 -0.48 1.64 -21.88
CA HIS A 51 -1.63 2.53 -21.72
C HIS A 51 -2.08 3.10 -23.07
N LEU A 52 -1.15 3.61 -23.89
CA LEU A 52 -1.44 4.14 -25.24
C LEU A 52 -2.07 3.08 -26.15
N VAL A 53 -1.55 1.85 -26.11
CA VAL A 53 -2.11 0.74 -26.90
C VAL A 53 -3.50 0.36 -26.39
N ALA A 54 -3.71 0.33 -25.09
CA ALA A 54 -5.02 0.08 -24.49
C ALA A 54 -6.02 1.18 -24.89
N ASP A 55 -5.64 2.46 -24.75
CA ASP A 55 -6.45 3.61 -25.13
C ASP A 55 -6.75 3.65 -26.65
N ALA A 56 -5.76 3.33 -27.49
CA ALA A 56 -5.96 3.28 -28.94
C ALA A 56 -6.89 2.15 -29.39
N GLN A 57 -6.85 1.00 -28.71
CA GLN A 57 -7.82 -0.09 -28.93
C GLN A 57 -9.23 0.27 -28.47
N ASP A 58 -9.36 1.20 -27.52
CA ASP A 58 -10.64 1.66 -26.95
C ASP A 58 -11.28 2.84 -27.71
N PHE A 59 -10.54 3.53 -28.60
CA PHE A 59 -11.09 4.57 -29.48
C PHE A 59 -12.25 4.09 -30.36
N GLY A 60 -12.40 2.77 -30.49
CA GLY A 60 -13.53 2.15 -31.21
C GLY A 60 -14.69 1.68 -30.37
N ARG A 61 -14.58 1.69 -29.02
CA ARG A 61 -15.63 1.20 -28.10
C ARG A 61 -15.53 1.91 -26.76
N PHE A 62 -16.43 2.84 -26.49
CA PHE A 62 -16.60 3.61 -25.23
C PHE A 62 -16.75 2.80 -23.92
N ALA A 63 -16.23 1.58 -23.83
CA ALA A 63 -16.57 0.65 -22.75
C ALA A 63 -15.41 -0.19 -22.18
N ARG A 64 -14.16 0.04 -22.52
CA ARG A 64 -13.07 -0.78 -21.99
C ARG A 64 -11.90 0.10 -21.57
N GLY A 65 -11.43 -0.10 -20.34
CA GLY A 65 -10.27 0.59 -19.78
C GLY A 65 -9.60 -0.29 -18.74
N ARG A 66 -8.43 0.12 -18.26
CA ARG A 66 -7.73 -0.51 -17.14
C ARG A 66 -7.47 0.53 -16.07
N VAL A 67 -7.64 0.13 -14.81
CA VAL A 67 -7.20 0.91 -13.63
C VAL A 67 -6.33 0.01 -12.78
N ALA A 68 -5.07 0.39 -12.57
CA ALA A 68 -4.15 -0.32 -11.71
C ALA A 68 -4.01 0.41 -10.37
N VAL A 69 -4.27 -0.29 -9.28
CA VAL A 69 -4.22 0.27 -7.92
C VAL A 69 -3.22 -0.53 -7.09
N ALA A 70 -2.24 0.15 -6.50
CA ALA A 70 -1.31 -0.44 -5.54
C ALA A 70 -1.72 -0.08 -4.12
N ALA A 71 -1.84 -1.05 -3.25
CA ALA A 71 -2.21 -0.82 -1.86
C ALA A 71 -1.68 -1.93 -0.94
N PRO A 72 -1.48 -1.64 0.36
CA PRO A 72 -1.19 -2.66 1.35
C PRO A 72 -2.38 -3.61 1.57
N ASN A 73 -2.06 -4.81 2.04
CA ASN A 73 -3.01 -5.91 2.22
C ASN A 73 -4.32 -5.51 2.93
N ALA A 74 -4.26 -4.70 3.99
CA ALA A 74 -5.45 -4.26 4.71
C ALA A 74 -6.42 -3.47 3.81
N GLN A 75 -5.90 -2.58 2.96
CA GLN A 75 -6.71 -1.80 2.02
C GLN A 75 -7.22 -2.66 0.86
N CYS A 76 -6.40 -3.58 0.37
CA CYS A 76 -6.80 -4.55 -0.65
C CYS A 76 -7.92 -5.47 -0.17
N ALA A 77 -7.89 -5.88 1.11
CA ALA A 77 -8.87 -6.79 1.68
C ALA A 77 -10.17 -6.11 2.16
N LEU A 78 -10.11 -4.89 2.67
CA LEU A 78 -11.22 -4.27 3.41
C LEU A 78 -11.78 -3.00 2.77
N LEU A 79 -10.93 -2.15 2.18
CA LEU A 79 -11.35 -0.88 1.60
C LEU A 79 -11.72 -1.02 0.11
N LEU A 80 -10.86 -1.64 -0.68
CA LEU A 80 -11.01 -1.66 -2.13
C LEU A 80 -12.12 -2.59 -2.65
N PRO A 81 -12.44 -3.75 -2.07
CA PRO A 81 -13.45 -4.65 -2.63
C PRO A 81 -14.83 -4.01 -2.80
N PRO A 82 -15.43 -3.31 -1.82
CA PRO A 82 -16.71 -2.64 -2.01
C PRO A 82 -16.65 -1.52 -3.06
N VAL A 83 -15.52 -0.82 -3.16
CA VAL A 83 -15.32 0.24 -4.17
C VAL A 83 -15.25 -0.37 -5.57
N ILE A 84 -14.49 -1.46 -5.74
CA ILE A 84 -14.35 -2.17 -7.02
C ILE A 84 -15.70 -2.74 -7.47
N ARG A 85 -16.47 -3.31 -6.54
CA ARG A 85 -17.81 -3.81 -6.86
C ARG A 85 -18.71 -2.69 -7.38
N ALA A 86 -18.83 -1.60 -6.64
CA ALA A 86 -19.67 -0.48 -7.03
C ALA A 86 -19.18 0.17 -8.34
N PHE A 87 -17.87 0.24 -8.55
CA PHE A 87 -17.27 0.72 -9.78
C PHE A 87 -17.59 -0.19 -10.97
N GLY A 88 -17.49 -1.51 -10.80
CA GLY A 88 -17.80 -2.48 -11.84
C GLY A 88 -19.27 -2.46 -12.29
N GLU A 89 -20.22 -2.12 -11.39
CA GLU A 89 -21.62 -1.97 -11.71
C GLU A 89 -21.87 -0.78 -12.68
N SER A 90 -21.12 0.32 -12.50
CA SER A 90 -21.23 1.52 -13.34
C SER A 90 -20.29 1.52 -14.56
N HIS A 91 -19.21 0.75 -14.50
CA HIS A 91 -18.17 0.66 -15.54
C HIS A 91 -17.81 -0.79 -15.88
N PRO A 92 -18.77 -1.60 -16.41
CA PRO A 92 -18.58 -3.06 -16.58
C PRO A 92 -17.49 -3.44 -17.59
N GLY A 93 -17.05 -2.49 -18.43
CA GLY A 93 -15.97 -2.69 -19.39
C GLY A 93 -14.57 -2.37 -18.84
N VAL A 94 -14.46 -1.81 -17.63
CA VAL A 94 -13.17 -1.40 -17.06
C VAL A 94 -12.60 -2.51 -16.19
N ARG A 95 -11.37 -2.95 -16.49
CA ARG A 95 -10.65 -3.93 -15.68
C ARG A 95 -9.89 -3.23 -14.56
N VAL A 96 -10.18 -3.58 -13.31
CA VAL A 96 -9.38 -3.16 -12.16
C VAL A 96 -8.30 -4.20 -11.88
N VAL A 97 -7.05 -3.75 -11.76
CA VAL A 97 -5.88 -4.59 -11.40
C VAL A 97 -5.40 -4.14 -10.03
N LEU A 98 -5.35 -5.07 -9.08
CA LEU A 98 -4.82 -4.81 -7.74
C LEU A 98 -3.38 -5.30 -7.63
N HIS A 99 -2.51 -4.42 -7.16
CA HIS A 99 -1.19 -4.77 -6.67
C HIS A 99 -1.24 -4.78 -5.14
N ASP A 100 -1.47 -5.97 -4.57
CA ASP A 100 -1.42 -6.21 -3.12
C ASP A 100 0.05 -6.38 -2.72
N VAL A 101 0.63 -5.32 -2.20
CA VAL A 101 2.07 -5.21 -1.92
C VAL A 101 2.33 -4.59 -0.55
N PRO A 102 3.51 -4.82 0.04
CA PRO A 102 3.96 -4.05 1.21
C PRO A 102 3.94 -2.54 0.94
N GLU A 103 3.63 -1.75 1.97
CA GLU A 103 3.43 -0.30 1.82
C GLU A 103 4.64 0.43 1.20
N HIS A 104 5.86 -0.02 1.50
CA HIS A 104 7.08 0.58 0.95
C HIS A 104 7.23 0.40 -0.58
N GLU A 105 6.54 -0.57 -1.18
CA GLU A 105 6.53 -0.81 -2.62
C GLU A 105 5.50 0.05 -3.36
N VAL A 106 4.46 0.53 -2.69
CA VAL A 106 3.38 1.31 -3.31
C VAL A 106 3.92 2.53 -4.05
N HIS A 107 4.80 3.31 -3.40
CA HIS A 107 5.39 4.50 -4.01
C HIS A 107 6.18 4.18 -5.29
N ALA A 108 6.91 3.06 -5.29
CA ALA A 108 7.70 2.64 -6.46
C ALA A 108 6.81 2.24 -7.63
N LEU A 109 5.69 1.53 -7.37
CA LEU A 109 4.74 1.14 -8.40
C LEU A 109 4.03 2.34 -9.03
N VAL A 110 3.62 3.32 -8.21
CA VAL A 110 3.01 4.56 -8.72
C VAL A 110 4.02 5.40 -9.49
N ARG A 111 5.24 5.54 -8.98
CA ARG A 111 6.31 6.30 -9.63
C ARG A 111 6.72 5.71 -10.98
N SER A 112 6.73 4.40 -11.10
CA SER A 112 7.06 3.69 -12.35
C SER A 112 5.90 3.62 -13.35
N GLY A 113 4.68 4.06 -12.98
CA GLY A 113 3.48 3.91 -13.81
C GLY A 113 2.94 2.48 -13.86
N ALA A 114 3.49 1.54 -13.10
CA ALA A 114 2.94 0.18 -12.99
C ALA A 114 1.58 0.17 -12.28
N ALA A 115 1.35 1.15 -11.40
CA ALA A 115 0.06 1.46 -10.82
C ALA A 115 -0.32 2.92 -11.13
N ASP A 116 -1.58 3.14 -11.50
CA ASP A 116 -2.16 4.47 -11.76
C ASP A 116 -2.39 5.24 -10.46
N LEU A 117 -2.82 4.50 -9.44
CA LEU A 117 -3.16 5.00 -8.12
C LEU A 117 -2.46 4.16 -7.04
N GLY A 118 -2.10 4.81 -5.94
CA GLY A 118 -1.54 4.14 -4.77
C GLY A 118 -2.25 4.55 -3.49
N ILE A 119 -2.36 3.65 -2.52
CA ILE A 119 -2.83 3.99 -1.17
C ILE A 119 -1.69 3.73 -0.19
N ALA A 120 -1.32 4.76 0.58
CA ALA A 120 -0.25 4.65 1.57
C ALA A 120 -0.55 5.52 2.80
N THR A 121 0.16 5.27 3.89
CA THR A 121 0.17 6.16 5.05
C THR A 121 0.86 7.47 4.68
N GLN A 122 0.27 8.60 5.08
CA GLN A 122 0.92 9.89 4.93
C GLN A 122 2.22 9.91 5.72
N THR A 123 3.29 10.33 5.06
CA THR A 123 4.59 10.57 5.68
C THR A 123 5.02 12.01 5.45
N ASP A 124 5.84 12.54 6.36
CA ASP A 124 6.45 13.88 6.20
C ASP A 124 7.58 13.87 5.16
N ALA A 125 7.94 12.71 4.63
CA ALA A 125 8.96 12.58 3.61
C ALA A 125 8.53 13.26 2.31
N ARG A 126 9.43 14.08 1.74
CA ARG A 126 9.20 14.67 0.42
C ARG A 126 9.02 13.57 -0.62
N THR A 127 7.93 13.63 -1.35
CA THR A 127 7.64 12.72 -2.46
C THR A 127 7.48 13.51 -3.75
N ASP A 128 7.89 12.90 -4.85
CA ASP A 128 7.64 13.36 -6.22
C ASP A 128 6.23 13.01 -6.71
N LEU A 129 5.44 12.35 -5.88
CA LEU A 129 4.05 11.99 -6.17
C LEU A 129 3.08 13.03 -5.63
N VAL A 130 1.94 13.16 -6.30
CA VAL A 130 0.82 13.94 -5.77
C VAL A 130 0.07 13.08 -4.77
N ALA A 131 -0.02 13.57 -3.54
CA ALA A 131 -0.73 12.92 -2.45
C ALA A 131 -2.00 13.71 -2.12
N SER A 132 -3.14 13.02 -2.03
CA SER A 132 -4.42 13.58 -1.59
C SER A 132 -4.89 12.84 -0.34
N PRO A 133 -5.34 13.53 0.72
CA PRO A 133 -5.90 12.88 1.90
C PRO A 133 -7.07 11.99 1.51
N LEU A 134 -7.11 10.76 2.05
CA LEU A 134 -8.15 9.80 1.74
C LEU A 134 -9.03 9.52 2.97
N GLN A 135 -8.42 9.11 4.08
CA GLN A 135 -9.14 8.73 5.29
C GLN A 135 -8.22 8.78 6.51
N SER A 136 -8.75 9.31 7.63
CA SER A 136 -8.10 9.16 8.94
C SER A 136 -8.45 7.80 9.55
N ASP A 137 -7.46 7.15 10.17
CA ASP A 137 -7.58 5.79 10.70
C ASP A 137 -6.88 5.71 12.06
N GLU A 138 -7.67 5.56 13.13
CA GLU A 138 -7.20 5.56 14.51
C GLU A 138 -6.58 4.22 14.89
N PHE A 139 -5.64 4.23 15.84
CA PHE A 139 -5.10 3.01 16.42
C PHE A 139 -6.05 2.41 17.46
N VAL A 140 -6.10 1.08 17.46
CA VAL A 140 -6.91 0.27 18.39
C VAL A 140 -6.10 -0.89 18.93
N ALA A 141 -6.52 -1.40 20.08
CA ALA A 141 -6.03 -2.63 20.68
C ALA A 141 -7.00 -3.78 20.38
N VAL A 142 -6.45 -4.91 19.94
CA VAL A 142 -7.20 -6.13 19.60
C VAL A 142 -6.68 -7.28 20.45
N MET A 143 -7.57 -8.03 21.09
CA MET A 143 -7.21 -9.06 22.04
C MET A 143 -8.28 -10.16 22.13
N ALA A 144 -7.94 -11.29 22.74
CA ALA A 144 -8.89 -12.34 23.04
C ALA A 144 -10.00 -11.84 24.00
N PRO A 145 -11.23 -12.38 23.94
CA PRO A 145 -12.35 -11.95 24.78
C PRO A 145 -12.12 -12.11 26.28
N ASP A 146 -11.32 -13.08 26.68
CA ASP A 146 -10.94 -13.38 28.07
C ASP A 146 -9.72 -12.58 28.56
N HIS A 147 -9.11 -11.77 27.72
CA HIS A 147 -7.99 -10.92 28.12
C HIS A 147 -8.44 -9.89 29.17
N PRO A 148 -7.66 -9.64 30.26
CA PRO A 148 -8.07 -8.72 31.34
C PRO A 148 -8.44 -7.31 30.88
N LEU A 149 -7.80 -6.81 29.82
CA LEU A 149 -8.10 -5.50 29.24
C LEU A 149 -9.40 -5.49 28.42
N ALA A 150 -9.92 -6.63 28.02
CA ALA A 150 -11.16 -6.71 27.23
C ALA A 150 -12.40 -6.27 28.03
N ALA A 151 -12.37 -6.36 29.35
CA ALA A 151 -13.44 -5.87 30.20
C ALA A 151 -13.57 -4.33 30.24
N ARG A 152 -12.58 -3.60 29.75
CA ARG A 152 -12.58 -2.13 29.70
C ARG A 152 -13.30 -1.62 28.46
N ARG A 153 -13.93 -0.46 28.54
CA ARG A 153 -14.57 0.20 27.39
C ARG A 153 -13.56 0.86 26.46
N SER A 154 -12.50 1.43 27.02
CA SER A 154 -11.39 2.06 26.32
C SER A 154 -10.09 1.86 27.09
N LEU A 155 -8.97 2.00 26.44
CA LEU A 155 -7.64 1.79 27.00
C LEU A 155 -6.77 3.05 26.87
N GLU A 156 -5.72 3.09 27.67
CA GLU A 156 -4.63 4.06 27.54
C GLU A 156 -3.36 3.34 27.13
N TRP A 157 -2.47 4.01 26.40
CA TRP A 157 -1.18 3.44 25.98
C TRP A 157 -0.33 2.95 27.16
N SER A 158 -0.41 3.65 28.30
CA SER A 158 0.28 3.24 29.53
C SER A 158 -0.15 1.86 30.08
N GLN A 159 -1.36 1.41 29.72
CA GLN A 159 -1.85 0.08 30.10
C GLN A 159 -1.32 -0.97 29.11
N LEU A 160 -1.25 -0.64 27.81
CA LEU A 160 -0.67 -1.51 26.79
C LEU A 160 0.84 -1.70 26.98
N ALA A 161 1.56 -0.66 27.43
CA ALA A 161 2.97 -0.73 27.74
C ALA A 161 3.31 -1.74 28.88
N ARG A 162 2.31 -2.26 29.59
CA ARG A 162 2.45 -3.27 30.65
C ARG A 162 2.00 -4.67 30.21
N SER A 163 1.68 -4.84 28.94
CA SER A 163 1.18 -6.09 28.36
C SER A 163 2.10 -6.48 27.19
N PRO A 164 2.27 -7.77 26.91
CA PRO A 164 2.91 -8.19 25.67
C PRO A 164 2.20 -7.62 24.45
N VAL A 165 2.88 -6.82 23.64
CA VAL A 165 2.30 -6.20 22.45
C VAL A 165 2.68 -7.01 21.20
N ILE A 166 1.70 -7.21 20.33
CA ILE A 166 1.88 -7.77 18.99
C ILE A 166 1.82 -6.57 18.03
N GLY A 167 2.94 -6.26 17.39
CA GLY A 167 3.06 -5.10 16.50
C GLY A 167 3.59 -5.46 15.12
N TYR A 168 3.63 -4.46 14.24
CA TYR A 168 4.26 -4.61 12.94
C TYR A 168 5.79 -4.69 13.07
N LEU A 169 6.44 -5.23 12.02
CA LEU A 169 7.90 -5.24 11.90
C LEU A 169 8.49 -3.82 11.99
N PRO A 170 9.73 -3.68 12.49
CA PRO A 170 10.48 -2.43 12.40
C PRO A 170 10.54 -1.92 10.96
N GLY A 171 10.45 -0.60 10.78
CA GLY A 171 10.43 0.03 9.45
C GLY A 171 9.06 0.01 8.75
N ASN A 172 8.04 -0.63 9.32
CA ASN A 172 6.68 -0.49 8.82
C ASN A 172 6.18 0.94 9.11
N PRO A 173 5.68 1.70 8.11
CA PRO A 173 5.27 3.11 8.28
C PRO A 173 4.20 3.32 9.37
N VAL A 174 3.30 2.35 9.54
CA VAL A 174 2.25 2.39 10.58
C VAL A 174 2.87 2.32 11.98
N ARG A 175 3.86 1.40 12.17
CA ARG A 175 4.60 1.28 13.43
C ARG A 175 5.44 2.51 13.71
N THR A 176 6.21 2.97 12.73
CA THR A 176 7.09 4.14 12.87
C THR A 176 6.30 5.36 13.32
N LEU A 177 5.16 5.66 12.66
CA LEU A 177 4.28 6.76 13.04
C LEU A 177 3.77 6.61 14.47
N LEU A 178 3.34 5.40 14.87
CA LEU A 178 2.87 5.15 16.24
C LEU A 178 3.98 5.40 17.26
N GLU A 179 5.14 4.81 17.05
CA GLU A 179 6.29 4.94 17.96
C GLU A 179 6.73 6.40 18.13
N GLU A 180 6.81 7.17 17.04
CA GLU A 180 7.12 8.61 17.07
C GLU A 180 6.11 9.40 17.92
N LYS A 181 4.82 9.15 17.74
CA LYS A 181 3.75 9.84 18.49
C LYS A 181 3.76 9.46 19.99
N LEU A 182 4.07 8.21 20.31
CA LEU A 182 4.16 7.73 21.69
C LEU A 182 5.43 8.19 22.37
N ALA A 183 6.58 8.15 21.69
CA ALA A 183 7.87 8.60 22.20
C ALA A 183 7.85 10.08 22.61
N ALA A 184 7.12 10.93 21.86
CA ALA A 184 6.89 12.33 22.22
C ALA A 184 6.17 12.51 23.56
N ARG A 185 5.61 11.44 24.14
CA ARG A 185 4.93 11.41 25.44
C ARG A 185 5.64 10.50 26.46
N GLY A 186 6.85 10.04 26.13
CA GLY A 186 7.62 9.14 27.00
C GLY A 186 7.03 7.74 27.13
N ILE A 187 6.21 7.30 26.18
CA ILE A 187 5.59 5.98 26.16
C ILE A 187 6.35 5.09 25.18
N ALA A 188 6.78 3.93 25.64
CA ALA A 188 7.34 2.87 24.80
C ALA A 188 6.50 1.60 24.93
N LEU A 189 6.30 0.90 23.83
CA LEU A 189 5.64 -0.40 23.82
C LEU A 189 6.68 -1.51 23.81
N ASP A 190 6.42 -2.58 24.58
CA ASP A 190 7.22 -3.80 24.57
C ASP A 190 6.64 -4.79 23.55
N TYR A 191 7.30 -4.95 22.42
CA TYR A 191 6.84 -5.82 21.35
C TYR A 191 7.32 -7.26 21.58
N ALA A 192 6.42 -8.08 22.13
CA ALA A 192 6.65 -9.52 22.28
C ALA A 192 6.69 -10.26 20.93
N PHE A 193 5.95 -9.72 19.92
CA PHE A 193 5.92 -10.26 18.57
C PHE A 193 5.96 -9.13 17.54
N GLU A 194 6.81 -9.31 16.53
CA GLU A 194 6.97 -8.38 15.41
C GLU A 194 6.57 -9.07 14.10
N ILE A 195 5.48 -8.62 13.50
CA ILE A 195 4.74 -9.36 12.48
C ILE A 195 4.55 -8.51 11.22
N ALA A 196 4.70 -9.13 10.05
CA ALA A 196 4.51 -8.45 8.75
C ALA A 196 3.03 -8.24 8.39
N LEU A 197 2.18 -9.21 8.70
CA LEU A 197 0.79 -9.26 8.21
C LEU A 197 -0.23 -9.26 9.34
N PRO A 198 -1.31 -8.46 9.23
CA PRO A 198 -2.36 -8.38 10.25
C PRO A 198 -3.03 -9.73 10.59
N TRP A 199 -3.15 -10.63 9.62
CA TRP A 199 -3.74 -11.95 9.82
C TRP A 199 -3.01 -12.77 10.89
N THR A 200 -1.68 -12.75 10.85
CA THR A 200 -0.86 -13.43 11.87
C THR A 200 -1.00 -12.75 13.22
N MET A 201 -1.09 -11.41 13.25
CA MET A 201 -1.34 -10.65 14.50
C MET A 201 -2.67 -11.08 15.15
N MET A 202 -3.74 -11.24 14.35
CA MET A 202 -5.04 -11.70 14.84
C MET A 202 -4.96 -13.13 15.39
N GLY A 203 -4.24 -14.03 14.70
CA GLY A 203 -4.02 -15.40 15.18
C GLY A 203 -3.32 -15.44 16.54
N LEU A 204 -2.23 -14.67 16.70
CA LEU A 204 -1.49 -14.61 17.97
C LEU A 204 -2.34 -14.00 19.09
N ALA A 205 -3.10 -12.93 18.80
CA ALA A 205 -4.00 -12.29 19.78
C ALA A 205 -5.12 -13.25 20.23
N ARG A 206 -5.64 -14.08 19.31
CA ARG A 206 -6.67 -15.08 19.60
C ARG A 206 -6.21 -16.14 20.59
N GLU A 207 -4.95 -16.57 20.47
CA GLU A 207 -4.33 -17.52 21.38
C GLU A 207 -3.89 -16.88 22.72
N GLY A 208 -4.23 -15.60 22.97
CA GLY A 208 -3.90 -14.91 24.21
C GLY A 208 -2.42 -14.57 24.38
N LEU A 209 -1.63 -14.60 23.31
CA LEU A 209 -0.18 -14.36 23.34
C LEU A 209 0.20 -12.88 23.50
N GLY A 210 -0.78 -11.97 23.44
CA GLY A 210 -0.61 -10.55 23.64
C GLY A 210 -1.74 -9.72 23.06
N VAL A 211 -1.56 -8.40 23.09
CA VAL A 211 -2.50 -7.43 22.53
C VAL A 211 -1.97 -6.93 21.19
N ALA A 212 -2.72 -7.17 20.12
CA ALA A 212 -2.36 -6.64 18.81
C ALA A 212 -2.71 -5.15 18.71
N VAL A 213 -1.73 -4.33 18.33
CA VAL A 213 -1.93 -2.90 18.08
C VAL A 213 -2.00 -2.68 16.57
N VAL A 214 -3.18 -2.31 16.13
CA VAL A 214 -3.52 -2.13 14.71
C VAL A 214 -4.35 -0.88 14.51
N THR A 215 -4.82 -0.62 13.30
CA THR A 215 -5.72 0.49 13.03
C THR A 215 -7.19 0.06 12.97
N MET A 216 -8.11 0.99 13.17
CA MET A 216 -9.55 0.74 13.21
C MET A 216 -10.08 0.10 11.91
N ALA A 217 -9.43 0.37 10.77
CA ALA A 217 -9.77 -0.28 9.50
C ALA A 217 -9.71 -1.82 9.58
N LEU A 218 -8.93 -2.39 10.49
CA LEU A 218 -8.81 -3.83 10.70
C LEU A 218 -9.86 -4.42 11.68
N ARG A 219 -10.77 -3.60 12.19
CA ARG A 219 -11.86 -4.06 13.06
C ARG A 219 -12.71 -5.20 12.47
N PRO A 220 -13.10 -5.17 11.19
CA PRO A 220 -13.84 -6.31 10.60
C PRO A 220 -13.04 -7.62 10.68
N LEU A 221 -11.72 -7.56 10.41
CA LEU A 221 -10.84 -8.71 10.50
C LEU A 221 -10.77 -9.25 11.94
N ALA A 222 -10.64 -8.37 12.93
CA ALA A 222 -10.65 -8.76 14.34
C ALA A 222 -11.96 -9.47 14.72
N HIS A 223 -13.09 -8.96 14.29
CA HIS A 223 -14.39 -9.59 14.52
C HIS A 223 -14.53 -10.95 13.85
N TRP A 224 -14.02 -11.13 12.64
CA TRP A 224 -14.00 -12.45 11.98
C TRP A 224 -13.17 -13.50 12.74
N HIS A 225 -12.18 -13.05 13.49
CA HIS A 225 -11.39 -13.90 14.39
C HIS A 225 -12.01 -14.06 15.79
N GLY A 226 -13.16 -13.47 16.07
CA GLY A 226 -13.81 -13.53 17.38
C GLY A 226 -13.08 -12.71 18.47
N LEU A 227 -12.37 -11.65 18.06
CA LEU A 227 -11.57 -10.82 18.94
C LEU A 227 -12.30 -9.56 19.39
N GLU A 228 -11.92 -9.07 20.56
CA GLU A 228 -12.38 -7.81 21.12
C GLU A 228 -11.51 -6.65 20.63
N VAL A 229 -12.17 -5.54 20.27
CA VAL A 229 -11.52 -4.32 19.82
C VAL A 229 -11.80 -3.20 20.83
N ARG A 230 -10.75 -2.53 21.28
CA ARG A 230 -10.85 -1.38 22.18
C ARG A 230 -10.12 -0.17 21.61
N THR A 231 -10.73 0.98 21.70
CA THR A 231 -10.07 2.26 21.39
C THR A 231 -8.97 2.53 22.38
N VAL A 232 -7.88 3.14 21.91
CA VAL A 232 -6.74 3.51 22.74
C VAL A 232 -6.54 5.02 22.66
N GLY A 233 -6.43 5.64 23.83
CA GLY A 233 -6.26 7.10 23.96
C GLY A 233 -5.05 7.48 24.81
N ARG A 234 -4.88 8.80 24.97
CA ARG A 234 -3.83 9.45 25.79
C ARG A 234 -2.39 9.08 25.44
N PRO A 235 -1.93 9.57 24.26
CA PRO A 235 -2.65 10.43 23.31
C PRO A 235 -3.55 9.62 22.37
N GLN A 236 -4.56 10.26 21.76
CA GLN A 236 -5.22 9.68 20.60
C GLN A 236 -4.26 9.76 19.43
N VAL A 237 -4.00 8.63 18.79
CA VAL A 237 -3.10 8.51 17.65
C VAL A 237 -3.88 8.01 16.45
N ALA A 238 -3.77 8.71 15.36
CA ALA A 238 -4.34 8.32 14.07
C ALA A 238 -3.30 8.46 12.98
N ARG A 239 -3.44 7.66 11.93
CA ARG A 239 -2.72 7.85 10.68
C ARG A 239 -3.64 8.47 9.64
N MET A 240 -3.09 9.21 8.71
CA MET A 240 -3.78 9.62 7.51
C MET A 240 -3.42 8.67 6.38
N LEU A 241 -4.41 8.03 5.77
CA LEU A 241 -4.25 7.37 4.47
C LEU A 241 -4.30 8.42 3.38
N THR A 242 -3.42 8.31 2.41
CA THR A 242 -3.37 9.18 1.23
C THR A 242 -3.52 8.37 -0.04
N LEU A 243 -4.15 8.99 -1.02
CA LEU A 243 -4.19 8.52 -2.39
C LEU A 243 -3.03 9.17 -3.15
N LEU A 244 -2.18 8.35 -3.73
CA LEU A 244 -0.99 8.72 -4.47
C LEU A 244 -1.24 8.60 -5.97
N ARG A 245 -0.68 9.52 -6.75
CA ARG A 245 -0.60 9.46 -8.20
C ARG A 245 0.67 10.12 -8.72
N ALA A 246 1.11 9.76 -9.91
CA ALA A 246 2.19 10.46 -10.59
C ALA A 246 1.74 11.86 -11.05
N PRO A 247 2.58 12.91 -10.93
CA PRO A 247 2.23 14.27 -11.32
C PRO A 247 2.15 14.48 -12.84
N ALA A 248 2.90 13.70 -13.62
CA ALA A 248 3.19 13.96 -15.03
C ALA A 248 2.10 13.52 -16.02
N HIS A 249 1.05 12.83 -15.57
CA HIS A 249 0.04 12.27 -16.47
C HIS A 249 -1.36 12.77 -16.12
N SER A 250 -2.08 13.25 -17.12
CA SER A 250 -3.53 13.36 -17.02
C SER A 250 -4.09 11.95 -16.89
N PRO A 251 -4.85 11.64 -15.84
CA PRO A 251 -5.40 10.30 -15.66
C PRO A 251 -6.34 9.97 -16.82
N SER A 252 -6.37 8.72 -17.26
CA SER A 252 -7.38 8.26 -18.20
C SER A 252 -8.79 8.47 -17.59
N PRO A 253 -9.85 8.56 -18.41
CA PRO A 253 -11.20 8.70 -17.88
C PRO A 253 -11.60 7.62 -16.89
N ALA A 254 -11.15 6.38 -17.10
CA ALA A 254 -11.38 5.26 -16.19
C ALA A 254 -10.67 5.46 -14.82
N VAL A 255 -9.43 5.92 -14.83
CA VAL A 255 -8.66 6.23 -13.61
C VAL A 255 -9.27 7.40 -12.86
N ALA A 256 -9.71 8.44 -13.57
CA ALA A 256 -10.40 9.60 -12.98
C ALA A 256 -11.70 9.17 -12.29
N ALA A 257 -12.54 8.40 -12.99
CA ALA A 257 -13.80 7.89 -12.44
C ALA A 257 -13.58 6.97 -11.22
N PHE A 258 -12.60 6.06 -11.28
CA PHE A 258 -12.27 5.20 -10.14
C PHE A 258 -11.78 6.01 -8.93
N ARG A 259 -10.94 7.02 -9.17
CA ARG A 259 -10.47 7.93 -8.11
C ARG A 259 -11.65 8.63 -7.42
N GLU A 260 -12.58 9.17 -8.19
CA GLU A 260 -13.78 9.82 -7.64
C GLU A 260 -14.64 8.85 -6.82
N GLN A 261 -14.84 7.64 -7.32
CA GLN A 261 -15.57 6.58 -6.61
C GLN A 261 -14.88 6.21 -5.28
N LEU A 262 -13.55 6.08 -5.27
CA LEU A 262 -12.77 5.78 -4.08
C LEU A 262 -12.86 6.91 -3.04
N MET A 263 -12.71 8.17 -3.48
CA MET A 263 -12.81 9.33 -2.60
C MET A 263 -14.22 9.48 -2.02
N ALA A 264 -15.25 9.26 -2.82
CA ALA A 264 -16.63 9.27 -2.34
C ALA A 264 -16.89 8.19 -1.28
N ALA A 265 -16.37 6.97 -1.49
CA ALA A 265 -16.52 5.86 -0.55
C ALA A 265 -15.83 6.09 0.81
N THR A 266 -14.78 6.93 0.83
CA THR A 266 -14.04 7.27 2.06
C THR A 266 -14.49 8.57 2.71
N GLY A 267 -15.46 9.28 2.11
CA GLY A 267 -15.89 10.61 2.57
C GLY A 267 -14.84 11.72 2.33
N ALA A 268 -13.80 11.42 1.55
CA ALA A 268 -12.80 12.42 1.17
C ALA A 268 -13.40 13.43 0.18
N ARG A 269 -12.97 14.69 0.29
CA ARG A 269 -13.33 15.74 -0.69
C ARG A 269 -12.15 15.96 -1.64
N LEU A 270 -12.46 16.13 -2.92
CA LEU A 270 -11.50 16.50 -3.97
C LEU A 270 -10.92 17.88 -3.74
#